data_c96cdb49ff865f1c2ea5867a04db7e70
#
_entry.id   c96cdb49ff865f1c2ea5867a04db7e70
#
_cell.length_a   1.000
_cell.length_b   1.000
_cell.length_c   1.000
_cell.angle_alpha   90.00
_cell.angle_beta   90.00
_cell.angle_gamma   90.00
#
_symmetry.space_group_name_H-M   'P 1'
#
loop_
_entity.id
_entity.type
_entity.pdbx_description
1 polymer ?
#
loop_
_entity_poly.entity_id
_entity_poly.type
_entity_poly.pdbx_seq_one_letter_code
_entity_poly.pdbx_strand_id
1 'polypeptide(L)'
;MLSVEGVSFRYAGGEEPVLRELSISVPAGGIFGLLGPNGAGKTTLISILAGQLRAASGRVTVDGTPLEELRRREPASLGLVPQEFAFYPMLSCAENLRFFGSVQGVGGARLRERVAAVAAFARIESMLARRAGELSGGLRRRLNLAIGLLTEPRILLLDEPTVGVDPQSRSFLLDSIRALAGEGRTLLYTSHYMEEIEAICDRVAIIDAGRVLRDGALDELLRDEAAAVPVRHNNRSLEALFMHLTNRSLRD
;
A
#
# COMPACT_ATOMS: atom_id res chain seq x y z
N MET A 1 -0.25 -6.24 -14.97
CA MET A 1 -1.60 -5.98 -14.38
C MET A 1 -1.84 -6.96 -13.24
N LEU A 2 -2.17 -6.49 -12.04
CA LEU A 2 -2.58 -7.33 -10.91
C LEU A 2 -4.12 -7.43 -10.91
N SER A 3 -4.67 -8.63 -10.98
CA SER A 3 -6.12 -8.90 -10.96
C SER A 3 -6.49 -9.67 -9.71
N VAL A 4 -7.51 -9.21 -9.03
CA VAL A 4 -8.18 -9.86 -7.89
C VAL A 4 -9.60 -10.16 -8.31
N GLU A 5 -10.03 -11.42 -8.27
CA GLU A 5 -11.33 -11.85 -8.79
C GLU A 5 -12.08 -12.68 -7.75
N GLY A 6 -13.21 -12.15 -7.28
CA GLY A 6 -14.13 -12.83 -6.36
C GLY A 6 -13.50 -13.27 -5.04
N VAL A 7 -12.49 -12.53 -4.56
CA VAL A 7 -11.77 -12.91 -3.34
C VAL A 7 -12.64 -12.71 -2.11
N SER A 8 -12.81 -13.81 -1.35
CA SER A 8 -13.46 -13.79 -0.04
C SER A 8 -12.52 -14.30 1.04
N PHE A 9 -12.65 -13.74 2.24
CA PHE A 9 -11.83 -14.13 3.38
C PHE A 9 -12.57 -13.93 4.69
N ARG A 10 -12.36 -14.86 5.63
CA ARG A 10 -12.85 -14.80 7.01
C ARG A 10 -11.75 -15.27 7.96
N TYR A 11 -11.52 -14.54 9.03
CA TYR A 11 -10.59 -14.95 10.08
C TYR A 11 -11.15 -16.17 10.84
N ALA A 12 -10.27 -17.02 11.33
CA ALA A 12 -10.66 -18.15 12.18
C ALA A 12 -11.38 -17.63 13.44
N GLY A 13 -12.56 -18.18 13.74
CA GLY A 13 -13.41 -17.72 14.85
C GLY A 13 -14.22 -16.46 14.59
N GLY A 14 -14.07 -15.81 13.43
CA GLY A 14 -14.93 -14.71 13.04
C GLY A 14 -16.29 -15.19 12.54
N GLU A 15 -17.36 -14.50 12.89
CA GLU A 15 -18.73 -14.83 12.44
C GLU A 15 -18.94 -14.40 10.98
N GLU A 16 -18.43 -13.23 10.59
CA GLU A 16 -18.66 -12.62 9.30
C GLU A 16 -17.40 -12.61 8.42
N PRO A 17 -17.53 -12.75 7.08
CA PRO A 17 -16.42 -12.57 6.17
C PRO A 17 -15.98 -11.10 6.13
N VAL A 18 -14.65 -10.90 6.20
CA VAL A 18 -14.02 -9.57 6.11
C VAL A 18 -13.89 -9.11 4.66
N LEU A 19 -13.69 -10.05 3.72
CA LEU A 19 -13.77 -9.79 2.28
C LEU A 19 -14.89 -10.64 1.69
N ARG A 20 -15.69 -10.05 0.79
CA ARG A 20 -16.91 -10.61 0.25
C ARG A 20 -16.93 -10.49 -1.27
N GLU A 21 -16.39 -11.49 -1.97
CA GLU A 21 -16.32 -11.53 -3.45
C GLU A 21 -15.67 -10.28 -4.05
N LEU A 22 -14.64 -9.77 -3.37
CA LEU A 22 -13.96 -8.55 -3.77
C LEU A 22 -13.22 -8.77 -5.08
N SER A 23 -13.46 -7.86 -6.04
CA SER A 23 -12.79 -7.86 -7.34
C SER A 23 -12.25 -6.47 -7.65
N ILE A 24 -10.96 -6.39 -7.99
CA ILE A 24 -10.29 -5.17 -8.47
C ILE A 24 -9.27 -5.52 -9.55
N SER A 25 -9.01 -4.55 -10.43
CA SER A 25 -7.98 -4.65 -11.45
C SER A 25 -7.01 -3.49 -11.34
N VAL A 26 -5.76 -3.80 -10.96
CA VAL A 26 -4.68 -2.82 -10.80
C VAL A 26 -3.84 -2.82 -12.08
N PRO A 27 -3.87 -1.75 -12.88
CA PRO A 27 -3.04 -1.64 -14.08
C PRO A 27 -1.55 -1.73 -13.76
N ALA A 28 -0.74 -2.11 -14.73
CA ALA A 28 0.72 -2.05 -14.61
C ALA A 28 1.18 -0.58 -14.66
N GLY A 29 2.09 -0.23 -13.78
CA GLY A 29 2.59 1.14 -13.63
C GLY A 29 1.60 2.06 -12.89
N GLY A 30 2.12 3.13 -12.26
CA GLY A 30 1.30 4.11 -11.55
C GLY A 30 0.86 3.68 -10.15
N ILE A 31 -0.05 4.47 -9.57
CA ILE A 31 -0.53 4.30 -8.19
C ILE A 31 -2.02 4.00 -8.19
N PHE A 32 -2.37 2.82 -7.69
CA PHE A 32 -3.75 2.41 -7.45
C PHE A 32 -4.10 2.59 -5.98
N GLY A 33 -5.04 3.47 -5.68
CA GLY A 33 -5.54 3.73 -4.33
C GLY A 33 -6.60 2.72 -3.90
N LEU A 34 -6.52 2.25 -2.67
CA LEU A 34 -7.57 1.47 -2.03
C LEU A 34 -8.09 2.28 -0.84
N LEU A 35 -9.21 2.96 -1.04
CA LEU A 35 -9.83 3.86 -0.09
C LEU A 35 -10.94 3.17 0.68
N GLY A 36 -11.02 3.38 1.98
CA GLY A 36 -12.12 2.89 2.81
C GLY A 36 -11.88 3.11 4.29
N PRO A 37 -12.93 3.01 5.11
CA PRO A 37 -12.82 3.18 6.55
C PRO A 37 -11.99 2.07 7.21
N ASN A 38 -11.70 2.26 8.50
CA ASN A 38 -11.11 1.20 9.31
C ASN A 38 -12.05 0.00 9.36
N GLY A 39 -11.50 -1.21 9.19
CA GLY A 39 -12.30 -2.43 9.12
C GLY A 39 -12.91 -2.75 7.75
N ALA A 40 -12.74 -1.92 6.72
CA ALA A 40 -13.25 -2.19 5.38
C ALA A 40 -12.61 -3.40 4.68
N GLY A 41 -11.48 -3.92 5.20
CA GLY A 41 -10.78 -5.07 4.63
C GLY A 41 -9.48 -4.74 3.88
N LYS A 42 -9.02 -3.47 3.88
CA LYS A 42 -7.79 -3.02 3.19
C LYS A 42 -6.56 -3.86 3.55
N THR A 43 -6.20 -3.87 4.83
CA THR A 43 -5.05 -4.64 5.35
C THR A 43 -5.20 -6.14 5.12
N THR A 44 -6.42 -6.68 5.18
CA THR A 44 -6.69 -8.10 4.88
C THR A 44 -6.39 -8.41 3.41
N LEU A 45 -6.80 -7.55 2.48
CA LEU A 45 -6.47 -7.70 1.08
C LEU A 45 -4.96 -7.60 0.86
N ILE A 46 -4.30 -6.59 1.43
CA ILE A 46 -2.83 -6.45 1.38
C ILE A 46 -2.15 -7.73 1.91
N SER A 47 -2.60 -8.28 3.03
CA SER A 47 -2.04 -9.50 3.62
C SER A 47 -2.20 -10.73 2.72
N ILE A 48 -3.33 -10.84 2.00
CA ILE A 48 -3.52 -11.89 0.98
C ILE A 48 -2.56 -11.68 -0.19
N LEU A 49 -2.47 -10.46 -0.71
CA LEU A 49 -1.54 -10.11 -1.78
C LEU A 49 -0.09 -10.29 -1.35
N ALA A 50 0.26 -9.97 -0.12
CA ALA A 50 1.57 -10.23 0.48
C ALA A 50 1.83 -11.72 0.82
N GLY A 51 0.83 -12.62 0.83
CA GLY A 51 0.88 -14.04 1.11
C GLY A 51 0.99 -14.42 2.58
N GLN A 52 0.67 -13.49 3.41
CA GLN A 52 0.53 -13.71 4.83
C GLN A 52 -0.78 -14.41 5.16
N LEU A 53 -1.81 -14.20 4.32
CA LEU A 53 -3.11 -14.85 4.42
C LEU A 53 -3.46 -15.56 3.11
N ARG A 54 -4.27 -16.60 3.20
CA ARG A 54 -4.82 -17.34 2.05
C ARG A 54 -6.30 -17.02 1.89
N ALA A 55 -6.70 -16.59 0.69
CA ALA A 55 -8.11 -16.37 0.37
C ALA A 55 -8.92 -17.67 0.57
N ALA A 56 -10.14 -17.54 1.06
CA ALA A 56 -11.07 -18.67 1.19
C ALA A 56 -11.68 -19.06 -0.17
N SER A 57 -11.87 -18.06 -1.05
CA SER A 57 -12.34 -18.27 -2.42
C SER A 57 -11.82 -17.14 -3.32
N GLY A 58 -12.03 -17.27 -4.63
CA GLY A 58 -11.54 -16.34 -5.62
C GLY A 58 -10.12 -16.63 -6.07
N ARG A 59 -9.57 -15.75 -6.87
CA ARG A 59 -8.19 -15.88 -7.39
C ARG A 59 -7.50 -14.53 -7.50
N VAL A 60 -6.17 -14.58 -7.43
CA VAL A 60 -5.30 -13.42 -7.67
C VAL A 60 -4.28 -13.80 -8.72
N THR A 61 -4.14 -12.95 -9.73
CA THR A 61 -3.14 -13.14 -10.80
C THR A 61 -2.36 -11.87 -11.05
N VAL A 62 -1.12 -12.03 -11.53
CA VAL A 62 -0.29 -10.94 -12.04
C VAL A 62 0.10 -11.30 -13.46
N ASP A 63 -0.31 -10.48 -14.44
CA ASP A 63 -0.12 -10.73 -15.88
C ASP A 63 -0.59 -12.14 -16.29
N GLY A 64 -1.73 -12.58 -15.73
CA GLY A 64 -2.31 -13.92 -15.96
C GLY A 64 -1.67 -15.06 -15.15
N THR A 65 -0.53 -14.83 -14.51
CA THR A 65 0.14 -15.84 -13.68
C THR A 65 -0.48 -15.83 -12.27
N PRO A 66 -0.87 -16.98 -11.70
CA PRO A 66 -1.33 -17.07 -10.33
C PRO A 66 -0.31 -16.48 -9.36
N LEU A 67 -0.77 -15.69 -8.40
CA LEU A 67 0.10 -14.97 -7.46
C LEU A 67 1.01 -15.92 -6.65
N GLU A 68 0.50 -17.09 -6.25
CA GLU A 68 1.29 -18.10 -5.52
C GLU A 68 2.43 -18.67 -6.39
N GLU A 69 2.21 -18.81 -7.69
CA GLU A 69 3.23 -19.25 -8.63
C GLU A 69 4.28 -18.17 -8.85
N LEU A 70 3.84 -16.91 -9.07
CA LEU A 70 4.73 -15.76 -9.21
C LEU A 70 5.68 -15.64 -8.01
N ARG A 71 5.16 -15.76 -6.79
CA ARG A 71 5.97 -15.68 -5.57
C ARG A 71 7.01 -16.77 -5.45
N ARG A 72 6.72 -17.97 -5.93
CA ARG A 72 7.70 -19.06 -5.94
C ARG A 72 8.80 -18.83 -6.97
N ARG A 73 8.45 -18.28 -8.13
CA ARG A 73 9.39 -18.05 -9.24
C ARG A 73 10.19 -16.76 -9.07
N GLU A 74 9.52 -15.71 -8.62
CA GLU A 74 10.04 -14.34 -8.53
C GLU A 74 9.69 -13.71 -7.17
N PRO A 75 10.22 -14.23 -6.05
CA PRO A 75 9.87 -13.71 -4.71
C PRO A 75 10.21 -12.23 -4.53
N ALA A 76 11.19 -11.73 -5.28
CA ALA A 76 11.60 -10.33 -5.24
C ALA A 76 10.66 -9.38 -6.00
N SER A 77 9.72 -9.90 -6.81
CA SER A 77 8.86 -9.07 -7.67
C SER A 77 7.82 -8.26 -6.90
N LEU A 78 7.53 -8.65 -5.65
CA LEU A 78 6.52 -8.03 -4.81
C LEU A 78 7.12 -7.61 -3.46
N GLY A 79 7.03 -6.33 -3.16
CA GLY A 79 7.43 -5.74 -1.88
C GLY A 79 6.24 -5.36 -1.03
N LEU A 80 6.42 -5.36 0.29
CA LEU A 80 5.42 -4.93 1.27
C LEU A 80 6.00 -3.87 2.19
N VAL A 81 5.26 -2.80 2.37
CA VAL A 81 5.45 -1.80 3.44
C VAL A 81 4.21 -1.87 4.33
N PRO A 82 4.26 -2.60 5.44
CA PRO A 82 3.12 -2.79 6.31
C PRO A 82 2.81 -1.55 7.14
N GLN A 83 1.57 -1.47 7.66
CA GLN A 83 1.12 -0.41 8.55
C GLN A 83 1.91 -0.39 9.86
N GLU A 84 2.18 -1.55 10.45
CA GLU A 84 3.03 -1.66 11.62
C GLU A 84 4.52 -1.64 11.22
N PHE A 85 5.37 -1.21 12.15
CA PHE A 85 6.82 -1.22 11.91
C PHE A 85 7.35 -2.65 11.93
N ALA A 86 7.69 -3.18 10.76
CA ALA A 86 8.19 -4.56 10.59
C ALA A 86 9.72 -4.61 10.63
N PHE A 87 10.34 -4.03 11.66
CA PHE A 87 11.78 -4.07 11.89
C PHE A 87 12.10 -4.30 13.36
N TYR A 88 13.34 -4.66 13.64
CA TYR A 88 13.82 -4.92 14.98
C TYR A 88 14.29 -3.60 15.65
N PRO A 89 13.59 -3.10 16.68
CA PRO A 89 13.90 -1.78 17.28
C PRO A 89 15.26 -1.74 17.98
N MET A 90 15.76 -2.88 18.43
CA MET A 90 17.06 -2.98 19.10
C MET A 90 18.26 -2.99 18.13
N LEU A 91 18.03 -3.31 16.86
CA LEU A 91 19.05 -3.26 15.83
C LEU A 91 19.17 -1.84 15.27
N SER A 92 20.37 -1.49 14.77
CA SER A 92 20.57 -0.28 13.99
C SER A 92 19.81 -0.32 12.67
N CYS A 93 19.64 0.85 12.04
CA CYS A 93 19.03 0.91 10.71
C CYS A 93 19.80 0.06 9.69
N ALA A 94 21.13 0.12 9.71
CA ALA A 94 21.97 -0.67 8.81
C ALA A 94 21.85 -2.18 9.05
N GLU A 95 21.76 -2.62 10.31
CA GLU A 95 21.56 -4.03 10.65
C GLU A 95 20.17 -4.51 10.19
N ASN A 96 19.12 -3.72 10.40
CA ASN A 96 17.79 -4.02 9.88
C ASN A 96 17.79 -4.17 8.36
N LEU A 97 18.34 -3.21 7.62
CA LEU A 97 18.41 -3.28 6.16
C LEU A 97 19.19 -4.50 5.67
N ARG A 98 20.33 -4.82 6.29
CA ARG A 98 21.11 -6.02 5.95
C ARG A 98 20.35 -7.30 6.27
N PHE A 99 19.72 -7.38 7.44
CA PHE A 99 18.94 -8.54 7.86
C PHE A 99 17.81 -8.82 6.88
N PHE A 100 16.95 -7.85 6.62
CA PHE A 100 15.80 -8.04 5.73
C PHE A 100 16.23 -8.28 4.28
N GLY A 101 17.28 -7.61 3.79
CA GLY A 101 17.82 -7.89 2.46
C GLY A 101 18.32 -9.32 2.34
N SER A 102 19.04 -9.83 3.36
CA SER A 102 19.52 -11.21 3.37
C SER A 102 18.39 -12.23 3.41
N VAL A 103 17.36 -12.01 4.23
CA VAL A 103 16.16 -12.87 4.31
C VAL A 103 15.41 -12.89 2.98
N GLN A 104 15.39 -11.77 2.26
CA GLN A 104 14.77 -11.65 0.94
C GLN A 104 15.68 -12.14 -0.20
N GLY A 105 16.81 -12.77 0.10
CA GLY A 105 17.70 -13.38 -0.89
C GLY A 105 18.70 -12.41 -1.55
N VAL A 106 18.81 -11.17 -1.08
CA VAL A 106 19.82 -10.21 -1.53
C VAL A 106 21.10 -10.43 -0.73
N GLY A 107 22.22 -10.75 -1.39
CA GLY A 107 23.48 -11.07 -0.72
C GLY A 107 24.71 -10.39 -1.32
N GLY A 108 25.85 -10.53 -0.63
CA GLY A 108 27.16 -10.13 -1.13
C GLY A 108 27.31 -8.64 -1.44
N ALA A 109 27.90 -8.33 -2.58
CA ALA A 109 28.11 -6.96 -3.04
C ALA A 109 26.77 -6.25 -3.31
N ARG A 110 25.82 -6.98 -3.93
CA ARG A 110 24.48 -6.44 -4.22
C ARG A 110 23.75 -5.97 -2.96
N LEU A 111 23.88 -6.70 -1.85
CA LEU A 111 23.26 -6.26 -0.58
C LEU A 111 23.80 -4.91 -0.13
N ARG A 112 25.13 -4.71 -0.21
CA ARG A 112 25.75 -3.42 0.16
C ARG A 112 25.27 -2.29 -0.72
N GLU A 113 25.18 -2.50 -2.01
CA GLU A 113 24.67 -1.54 -2.99
C GLU A 113 23.20 -1.21 -2.72
N ARG A 114 22.37 -2.24 -2.50
CA ARG A 114 20.94 -2.04 -2.19
C ARG A 114 20.72 -1.28 -0.89
N VAL A 115 21.45 -1.62 0.17
CA VAL A 115 21.39 -0.90 1.46
C VAL A 115 21.73 0.57 1.27
N ALA A 116 22.80 0.88 0.54
CA ALA A 116 23.18 2.26 0.27
C ALA A 116 22.09 2.99 -0.56
N ALA A 117 21.59 2.36 -1.63
CA ALA A 117 20.58 2.95 -2.51
C ALA A 117 19.26 3.23 -1.78
N VAL A 118 18.74 2.26 -0.99
CA VAL A 118 17.47 2.47 -0.27
C VAL A 118 17.63 3.46 0.90
N ALA A 119 18.81 3.51 1.54
CA ALA A 119 19.08 4.49 2.57
C ALA A 119 19.11 5.92 2.01
N ALA A 120 19.73 6.12 0.84
CA ALA A 120 19.75 7.39 0.14
C ALA A 120 18.35 7.80 -0.31
N PHE A 121 17.59 6.88 -0.93
CA PHE A 121 16.22 7.12 -1.36
C PHE A 121 15.32 7.55 -0.19
N ALA A 122 15.40 6.84 0.95
CA ALA A 122 14.63 7.16 2.15
C ALA A 122 15.19 8.33 2.97
N ARG A 123 16.35 8.88 2.57
CA ARG A 123 17.11 9.95 3.29
C ARG A 123 17.35 9.60 4.76
N ILE A 124 17.90 8.41 4.99
CA ILE A 124 18.26 7.89 6.31
C ILE A 124 19.75 7.52 6.44
N GLU A 125 20.62 7.97 5.52
CA GLU A 125 22.05 7.64 5.51
C GLU A 125 22.72 8.01 6.82
N SER A 126 22.44 9.21 7.35
CA SER A 126 22.98 9.69 8.63
C SER A 126 22.46 8.93 9.84
N MET A 127 21.40 8.12 9.67
CA MET A 127 20.78 7.33 10.73
C MET A 127 21.23 5.87 10.73
N LEU A 128 22.03 5.44 9.77
CA LEU A 128 22.38 4.01 9.57
C LEU A 128 22.98 3.35 10.82
N ALA A 129 23.77 4.09 11.61
CA ALA A 129 24.37 3.59 12.85
C ALA A 129 23.43 3.65 14.08
N ARG A 130 22.31 4.38 13.99
CA ARG A 130 21.37 4.54 15.12
C ARG A 130 20.45 3.33 15.24
N ARG A 131 20.05 3.00 16.47
CA ARG A 131 19.02 1.98 16.71
C ARG A 131 17.67 2.44 16.15
N ALA A 132 16.97 1.51 15.49
CA ALA A 132 15.68 1.82 14.87
C ALA A 132 14.62 2.27 15.89
N GLY A 133 14.68 1.77 17.12
CA GLY A 133 13.82 2.16 18.23
C GLY A 133 14.00 3.62 18.71
N GLU A 134 15.13 4.25 18.40
CA GLU A 134 15.44 5.64 18.80
C GLU A 134 15.04 6.68 17.74
N LEU A 135 14.53 6.23 16.61
CA LEU A 135 14.10 7.10 15.52
C LEU A 135 12.76 7.76 15.83
N SER A 136 12.55 8.97 15.27
CA SER A 136 11.20 9.59 15.23
C SER A 136 10.23 8.75 14.41
N GLY A 137 8.92 8.96 14.57
CA GLY A 137 7.90 8.25 13.80
C GLY A 137 8.10 8.35 12.29
N GLY A 138 8.40 9.54 11.79
CA GLY A 138 8.67 9.77 10.37
C GLY A 138 9.91 9.01 9.86
N LEU A 139 11.01 9.00 10.64
CA LEU A 139 12.22 8.25 10.30
C LEU A 139 11.98 6.74 10.34
N ARG A 140 11.16 6.25 11.27
CA ARG A 140 10.73 4.84 11.30
C ARG A 140 9.96 4.45 10.05
N ARG A 141 9.04 5.30 9.57
CA ARG A 141 8.31 5.07 8.31
C ARG A 141 9.24 5.05 7.11
N ARG A 142 10.23 5.94 7.07
CA ARG A 142 11.26 5.94 6.02
C ARG A 142 12.09 4.66 6.03
N LEU A 143 12.47 4.16 7.21
CA LEU A 143 13.15 2.87 7.33
C LEU A 143 12.25 1.71 6.85
N ASN A 144 10.96 1.73 7.20
CA ASN A 144 9.99 0.72 6.77
C ASN A 144 9.84 0.71 5.24
N LEU A 145 9.74 1.89 4.61
CA LEU A 145 9.75 2.03 3.15
C LEU A 145 11.04 1.50 2.53
N ALA A 146 12.21 1.85 3.11
CA ALA A 146 13.51 1.38 2.64
C ALA A 146 13.62 -0.15 2.66
N ILE A 147 13.08 -0.81 3.71
CA ILE A 147 13.04 -2.28 3.81
C ILE A 147 12.21 -2.89 2.68
N GLY A 148 11.03 -2.32 2.40
CA GLY A 148 10.16 -2.79 1.31
C GLY A 148 10.76 -2.65 -0.10
N LEU A 149 11.78 -1.80 -0.24
CA LEU A 149 12.45 -1.51 -1.52
C LEU A 149 13.77 -2.30 -1.73
N LEU A 150 14.21 -3.11 -0.77
CA LEU A 150 15.51 -3.80 -0.83
C LEU A 150 15.65 -4.69 -2.06
N THR A 151 14.59 -5.38 -2.46
CA THR A 151 14.56 -6.31 -3.60
C THR A 151 14.27 -5.66 -4.95
N GLU A 152 14.07 -4.34 -5.02
CA GLU A 152 13.63 -3.64 -6.23
C GLU A 152 12.31 -4.19 -6.80
N PRO A 153 11.26 -4.30 -5.99
CA PRO A 153 10.04 -4.92 -6.44
C PRO A 153 9.39 -4.13 -7.58
N ARG A 154 8.81 -4.86 -8.55
CA ARG A 154 7.99 -4.24 -9.60
C ARG A 154 6.56 -3.89 -9.13
N ILE A 155 6.09 -4.59 -8.09
CA ILE A 155 4.82 -4.32 -7.42
C ILE A 155 5.12 -4.01 -5.96
N LEU A 156 4.67 -2.87 -5.46
CA LEU A 156 4.83 -2.47 -4.07
C LEU A 156 3.47 -2.30 -3.40
N LEU A 157 3.25 -3.06 -2.33
CA LEU A 157 2.08 -2.97 -1.48
C LEU A 157 2.39 -2.03 -0.31
N LEU A 158 1.60 -0.98 -0.16
CA LEU A 158 1.78 0.08 0.84
C LEU A 158 0.53 0.15 1.72
N ASP A 159 0.61 -0.39 2.93
CA ASP A 159 -0.51 -0.42 3.85
C ASP A 159 -0.45 0.75 4.82
N GLU A 160 -1.26 1.78 4.56
CA GLU A 160 -1.37 3.01 5.34
C GLU A 160 0.00 3.61 5.76
N PRO A 161 0.93 3.84 4.82
CA PRO A 161 2.33 4.13 5.13
C PRO A 161 2.55 5.49 5.80
N THR A 162 1.55 6.36 5.83
CA THR A 162 1.61 7.72 6.36
C THR A 162 0.91 7.90 7.71
N VAL A 163 0.27 6.85 8.22
CA VAL A 163 -0.44 6.93 9.51
C VAL A 163 0.51 7.23 10.66
N GLY A 164 0.14 8.23 11.48
CA GLY A 164 0.89 8.59 12.69
C GLY A 164 2.19 9.35 12.45
N VAL A 165 2.38 9.97 11.27
CA VAL A 165 3.53 10.83 11.00
C VAL A 165 3.15 12.31 10.93
N ASP A 166 4.13 13.15 11.20
CA ASP A 166 4.01 14.60 11.07
C ASP A 166 3.82 15.03 9.59
N PRO A 167 3.30 16.24 9.31
CA PRO A 167 3.02 16.70 7.95
C PRO A 167 4.24 16.70 7.03
N GLN A 168 5.44 17.03 7.54
CA GLN A 168 6.66 17.06 6.74
C GLN A 168 7.09 15.66 6.32
N SER A 169 7.04 14.69 7.24
CA SER A 169 7.32 13.28 6.95
C SER A 169 6.29 12.67 6.00
N ARG A 170 5.00 13.06 6.12
CA ARG A 170 3.93 12.66 5.21
C ARG A 170 4.22 13.14 3.78
N SER A 171 4.49 14.43 3.59
CA SER A 171 4.84 14.98 2.28
C SER A 171 6.00 14.24 1.64
N PHE A 172 7.09 14.01 2.40
CA PHE A 172 8.24 13.26 1.92
C PHE A 172 7.87 11.85 1.46
N LEU A 173 7.04 11.12 2.21
CA LEU A 173 6.62 9.76 1.85
C LEU A 173 5.76 9.76 0.58
N LEU A 174 4.81 10.68 0.47
CA LEU A 174 3.96 10.80 -0.73
C LEU A 174 4.80 11.14 -1.98
N ASP A 175 5.76 12.05 -1.87
CA ASP A 175 6.67 12.41 -2.97
C ASP A 175 7.57 11.23 -3.36
N SER A 176 8.05 10.46 -2.37
CA SER A 176 8.83 9.24 -2.61
C SER A 176 8.00 8.17 -3.34
N ILE A 177 6.73 8.01 -2.97
CA ILE A 177 5.80 7.06 -3.60
C ILE A 177 5.53 7.48 -5.05
N ARG A 178 5.30 8.76 -5.32
CA ARG A 178 5.15 9.29 -6.69
C ARG A 178 6.41 9.03 -7.54
N ALA A 179 7.60 9.24 -6.97
CA ALA A 179 8.85 8.99 -7.68
C ALA A 179 8.98 7.52 -8.09
N LEU A 180 8.62 6.57 -7.22
CA LEU A 180 8.63 5.13 -7.53
C LEU A 180 7.66 4.77 -8.66
N ALA A 181 6.48 5.39 -8.70
CA ALA A 181 5.53 5.21 -9.81
C ALA A 181 6.09 5.75 -11.13
N GLY A 182 6.78 6.90 -11.09
CA GLY A 182 7.46 7.49 -12.24
C GLY A 182 8.58 6.61 -12.82
N GLU A 183 9.13 5.68 -12.03
CA GLU A 183 10.07 4.63 -12.50
C GLU A 183 9.36 3.44 -13.18
N GLY A 184 8.03 3.48 -13.36
CA GLY A 184 7.23 2.43 -13.98
C GLY A 184 6.81 1.30 -13.04
N ARG A 185 6.97 1.44 -11.74
CA ARG A 185 6.50 0.45 -10.73
C ARG A 185 4.99 0.52 -10.57
N THR A 186 4.38 -0.60 -10.23
CA THR A 186 2.97 -0.68 -9.85
C THR A 186 2.85 -0.57 -8.34
N LEU A 187 2.10 0.40 -7.85
CA LEU A 187 1.93 0.66 -6.43
C LEU A 187 0.47 0.46 -6.04
N LEU A 188 0.22 -0.38 -5.03
CA LEU A 188 -1.09 -0.48 -4.38
C LEU A 188 -1.00 0.25 -3.03
N TYR A 189 -1.68 1.38 -2.94
CA TYR A 189 -1.63 2.29 -1.80
C TYR A 189 -2.94 2.26 -1.03
N THR A 190 -2.92 1.84 0.24
CA THR A 190 -4.12 1.90 1.08
C THR A 190 -4.10 3.16 1.94
N SER A 191 -5.23 3.80 2.08
CA SER A 191 -5.44 4.92 3.00
C SER A 191 -6.90 5.02 3.40
N HIS A 192 -7.16 5.66 4.52
CA HIS A 192 -8.47 6.19 4.89
C HIS A 192 -8.51 7.73 4.75
N TYR A 193 -7.39 8.36 4.37
CA TYR A 193 -7.30 9.80 4.08
C TYR A 193 -7.53 10.06 2.60
N MET A 194 -8.64 10.68 2.27
CA MET A 194 -9.01 10.97 0.88
C MET A 194 -8.06 11.94 0.21
N GLU A 195 -7.59 12.95 0.94
CA GLU A 195 -6.61 13.93 0.47
C GLU A 195 -5.31 13.28 -0.04
N GLU A 196 -4.87 12.18 0.58
CA GLU A 196 -3.70 11.44 0.13
C GLU A 196 -3.97 10.70 -1.18
N ILE A 197 -5.13 10.03 -1.27
CA ILE A 197 -5.56 9.34 -2.48
C ILE A 197 -5.68 10.32 -3.65
N GLU A 198 -6.37 11.46 -3.44
CA GLU A 198 -6.51 12.52 -4.44
C GLU A 198 -5.17 13.10 -4.87
N ALA A 199 -4.22 13.17 -3.94
CA ALA A 199 -2.92 13.74 -4.20
C ALA A 199 -2.03 12.86 -5.08
N ILE A 200 -2.07 11.52 -4.93
CA ILE A 200 -1.05 10.66 -5.55
C ILE A 200 -1.59 9.54 -6.46
N CYS A 201 -2.87 9.17 -6.36
CA CYS A 201 -3.38 8.01 -7.07
C CYS A 201 -3.90 8.35 -8.47
N ASP A 202 -3.67 7.46 -9.43
CA ASP A 202 -4.20 7.55 -10.79
C ASP A 202 -5.58 6.93 -10.90
N ARG A 203 -5.78 5.82 -10.17
CA ARG A 203 -7.03 5.07 -10.08
C ARG A 203 -7.33 4.72 -8.64
N VAL A 204 -8.61 4.54 -8.32
CA VAL A 204 -9.06 4.28 -6.95
C VAL A 204 -10.16 3.23 -6.96
N ALA A 205 -10.09 2.30 -6.00
CA ALA A 205 -11.23 1.50 -5.58
C ALA A 205 -11.68 1.95 -4.18
N ILE A 206 -12.96 2.27 -4.06
CA ILE A 206 -13.61 2.58 -2.78
C ILE A 206 -14.19 1.29 -2.24
N ILE A 207 -13.77 0.91 -1.03
CA ILE A 207 -14.23 -0.31 -0.38
C ILE A 207 -14.92 0.00 0.96
N ASP A 208 -15.99 -0.75 1.24
CA ASP A 208 -16.64 -0.77 2.55
C ASP A 208 -17.18 -2.17 2.84
N ALA A 209 -17.15 -2.58 4.10
CA ALA A 209 -17.65 -3.87 4.58
C ALA A 209 -17.20 -5.08 3.72
N GLY A 210 -15.95 -5.04 3.23
CA GLY A 210 -15.34 -6.11 2.44
C GLY A 210 -15.76 -6.16 0.97
N ARG A 211 -16.46 -5.14 0.45
CA ARG A 211 -16.92 -5.05 -0.94
C ARG A 211 -16.36 -3.81 -1.63
N VAL A 212 -16.17 -3.90 -2.94
CA VAL A 212 -15.91 -2.72 -3.76
C VAL A 212 -17.25 -2.01 -4.02
N LEU A 213 -17.32 -0.76 -3.63
CA LEU A 213 -18.48 0.10 -3.90
C LEU A 213 -18.37 0.76 -5.27
N ARG A 214 -17.18 1.24 -5.60
CA ARG A 214 -16.85 1.90 -6.86
C ARG A 214 -15.37 1.73 -7.17
N ASP A 215 -14.99 1.61 -8.43
CA ASP A 215 -13.62 1.71 -8.89
C ASP A 215 -13.53 2.42 -10.23
N GLY A 216 -12.42 3.12 -10.49
CA GLY A 216 -12.24 3.87 -11.73
C GLY A 216 -10.99 4.75 -11.72
N ALA A 217 -10.77 5.46 -12.81
CA ALA A 217 -9.81 6.55 -12.82
C ALA A 217 -10.26 7.65 -11.86
N LEU A 218 -9.31 8.22 -11.11
CA LEU A 218 -9.64 9.24 -10.10
C LEU A 218 -10.42 10.42 -10.71
N ASP A 219 -9.96 10.93 -11.85
CA ASP A 219 -10.61 12.04 -12.55
C ASP A 219 -12.03 11.72 -13.05
N GLU A 220 -12.32 10.45 -13.38
CA GLU A 220 -13.65 10.01 -13.79
C GLU A 220 -14.58 9.97 -12.58
N LEU A 221 -14.12 9.39 -11.47
CA LEU A 221 -14.90 9.29 -10.24
C LEU A 221 -15.27 10.69 -9.70
N LEU A 222 -14.33 11.63 -9.74
CA LEU A 222 -14.57 13.02 -9.31
C LEU A 222 -15.51 13.80 -10.27
N ARG A 223 -15.54 13.44 -11.57
CA ARG A 223 -16.48 14.04 -12.54
C ARG A 223 -17.89 13.49 -12.41
N ASP A 224 -18.03 12.19 -12.23
CA ASP A 224 -19.34 11.52 -12.07
C ASP A 224 -20.08 12.06 -10.86
N GLU A 225 -19.38 12.32 -9.76
CA GLU A 225 -19.97 12.93 -8.57
C GLU A 225 -20.49 14.34 -8.83
N ALA A 226 -19.73 15.17 -9.54
CA ALA A 226 -20.16 16.52 -9.88
C ALA A 226 -21.44 16.56 -10.72
N ALA A 227 -21.76 15.47 -11.44
CA ALA A 227 -23.00 15.33 -12.21
C ALA A 227 -24.19 14.82 -11.35
N ALA A 228 -23.91 14.09 -10.27
CA ALA A 228 -24.93 13.42 -9.44
C ALA A 228 -25.43 14.28 -8.27
N VAL A 229 -24.68 15.29 -7.81
CA VAL A 229 -25.05 16.14 -6.68
C VAL A 229 -25.32 17.58 -7.16
N PRO A 230 -26.53 18.15 -6.98
CA PRO A 230 -26.78 19.56 -7.29
C PRO A 230 -25.93 20.44 -6.37
N VAL A 231 -24.99 21.15 -6.99
CA VAL A 231 -23.92 21.94 -6.37
C VAL A 231 -24.47 23.00 -5.41
N ARG A 232 -24.15 22.91 -4.11
CA ARG A 232 -24.16 24.06 -3.21
C ARG A 232 -22.76 24.53 -2.79
N HIS A 233 -21.68 23.78 -3.06
CA HIS A 233 -20.30 24.22 -2.86
C HIS A 233 -19.38 23.54 -3.86
N ASN A 234 -18.36 24.26 -4.32
CA ASN A 234 -17.41 23.91 -5.37
C ASN A 234 -16.39 22.81 -4.94
N ASN A 235 -16.82 21.76 -4.26
CA ASN A 235 -15.97 20.72 -3.72
C ASN A 235 -16.21 19.39 -4.44
N ARG A 236 -15.46 19.17 -5.54
CA ARG A 236 -15.25 17.85 -6.12
C ARG A 236 -14.27 17.13 -5.19
N SER A 237 -14.71 16.21 -4.36
CA SER A 237 -13.85 15.45 -3.46
C SER A 237 -14.31 14.01 -3.33
N LEU A 238 -13.36 13.10 -3.13
CA LEU A 238 -13.67 11.69 -2.83
C LEU A 238 -14.51 11.56 -1.56
N GLU A 239 -14.45 12.53 -0.65
CA GLU A 239 -15.25 12.54 0.57
C GLU A 239 -16.75 12.62 0.26
N ALA A 240 -17.14 13.52 -0.64
CA ALA A 240 -18.52 13.64 -1.04
C ALA A 240 -19.02 12.38 -1.75
N LEU A 241 -18.20 11.78 -2.64
CA LEU A 241 -18.51 10.51 -3.29
C LEU A 241 -18.67 9.37 -2.27
N PHE A 242 -17.75 9.27 -1.32
CA PHE A 242 -17.82 8.23 -0.29
C PHE A 242 -19.09 8.39 0.57
N MET A 243 -19.40 9.60 1.01
CA MET A 243 -20.61 9.88 1.78
C MET A 243 -21.88 9.51 1.00
N HIS A 244 -21.92 9.80 -0.30
CA HIS A 244 -23.03 9.43 -1.16
C HIS A 244 -23.20 7.91 -1.27
N LEU A 245 -22.10 7.17 -1.44
CA LEU A 245 -22.10 5.71 -1.60
C LEU A 245 -22.43 4.95 -0.31
N THR A 246 -22.03 5.49 0.84
CA THR A 246 -22.15 4.78 2.12
C THR A 246 -23.27 5.30 3.02
N ASN A 247 -23.84 6.47 2.74
CA ASN A 247 -24.70 7.22 3.66
C ASN A 247 -24.06 7.44 5.06
N ARG A 248 -22.73 7.40 5.13
CA ARG A 248 -21.94 7.53 6.36
C ARG A 248 -20.79 8.51 6.14
N SER A 249 -20.53 9.39 7.12
CA SER A 249 -19.25 10.10 7.17
C SER A 249 -18.16 9.11 7.55
N LEU A 250 -16.94 9.26 6.98
CA LEU A 250 -15.75 8.65 7.56
C LEU A 250 -15.56 9.29 8.94
N ARG A 251 -16.06 8.64 9.97
CA ARG A 251 -15.75 8.96 11.36
C ARG A 251 -14.80 7.89 11.87
N ASP A 252 -13.78 8.37 12.57
CA ASP A 252 -12.68 7.69 13.26
C ASP A 252 -13.01 6.35 13.88
#